data_79ac9494e91a86d35bb1d80bea516769
#
_entry.id   79ac9494e91a86d35bb1d80bea516769
#
_cell.length_a   1.000
_cell.length_b   1.000
_cell.length_c   1.000
_cell.angle_alpha   90.00
_cell.angle_beta   90.00
_cell.angle_gamma   90.00
#
_symmetry.space_group_name_H-M   'P 1'
#
loop_
_entity.id
_entity.type
_entity.pdbx_description
1 polymer ?
#
loop_
_entity_poly.entity_id
_entity_poly.type
_entity_poly.pdbx_seq_one_letter_code
_entity_poly.pdbx_strand_id
1 'polypeptide(L)'
;YDLSMAMPKDEMVEIVKQLALNKKEIWFVTDIYYTKQQIETMLRKIGIAVPYRLFVSSDLGKRKDSGTMWTFIKELVQQANKSHIHVGDNVRSDAQICGDFGLQNVHILHPEDKWKLAGFSQIAKLDNPSENEILKWGPQISHFGRYPFFGE
;
A
#
# COMPACT_ATOMS: atom_id res chain seq x y z
N TYR A 1 -16.15 -6.66 6.66
CA TYR A 1 -14.73 -7.05 6.46
C TYR A 1 -14.05 -7.02 7.81
N ASP A 2 -13.51 -8.16 8.20
CA ASP A 2 -12.89 -8.32 9.51
C ASP A 2 -11.45 -7.76 9.48
N LEU A 3 -11.21 -6.72 10.26
CA LEU A 3 -9.86 -6.14 10.45
C LEU A 3 -8.87 -7.21 10.98
N SER A 4 -9.36 -8.33 11.49
CA SER A 4 -8.55 -9.47 11.93
C SER A 4 -7.77 -10.12 10.78
N MET A 5 -8.24 -9.99 9.55
CA MET A 5 -7.63 -10.60 8.35
C MET A 5 -6.51 -9.76 7.73
N ALA A 6 -6.24 -8.57 8.26
CA ALA A 6 -5.14 -7.75 7.76
C ALA A 6 -3.80 -8.46 7.97
N MET A 7 -3.08 -8.68 6.87
CA MET A 7 -1.74 -9.28 6.86
C MET A 7 -0.68 -8.23 6.54
N PRO A 8 0.45 -8.21 7.26
CA PRO A 8 1.53 -7.30 6.96
C PRO A 8 2.27 -7.71 5.67
N LYS A 9 2.78 -6.73 4.94
CA LYS A 9 3.94 -6.91 4.06
C LYS A 9 5.19 -6.71 4.95
N ASP A 10 5.76 -7.80 5.44
CA ASP A 10 6.77 -7.75 6.52
C ASP A 10 7.98 -6.89 6.17
N GLU A 11 8.49 -6.99 4.93
CA GLU A 11 9.59 -6.14 4.46
C GLU A 11 9.23 -4.65 4.50
N MET A 12 7.99 -4.31 4.14
CA MET A 12 7.54 -2.92 4.20
C MET A 12 7.40 -2.42 5.63
N VAL A 13 6.93 -3.27 6.55
CA VAL A 13 6.87 -2.93 7.97
C VAL A 13 8.28 -2.67 8.53
N GLU A 14 9.24 -3.50 8.16
CA GLU A 14 10.63 -3.32 8.58
C GLU A 14 11.26 -2.06 7.98
N ILE A 15 11.05 -1.80 6.68
CA ILE A 15 11.50 -0.56 6.03
C ILE A 15 10.93 0.68 6.74
N VAL A 16 9.64 0.68 7.06
CA VAL A 16 9.01 1.80 7.80
C VAL A 16 9.69 2.03 9.15
N LYS A 17 9.98 0.96 9.90
CA LYS A 17 10.69 1.04 11.18
C LYS A 17 12.10 1.61 11.01
N GLN A 18 12.85 1.13 10.03
CA GLN A 18 14.20 1.61 9.74
C GLN A 18 14.22 3.08 9.30
N LEU A 19 13.28 3.49 8.47
CA LEU A 19 13.14 4.88 8.07
C LEU A 19 12.84 5.79 9.27
N ALA A 20 11.94 5.36 10.16
CA ALA A 20 11.62 6.11 11.38
C ALA A 20 12.83 6.22 12.33
N LEU A 21 13.61 5.14 12.50
CA LEU A 21 14.86 5.17 13.27
C LEU A 21 15.87 6.18 12.67
N ASN A 22 15.90 6.30 11.35
CA ASN A 22 16.71 7.28 10.62
C ASN A 22 16.04 8.67 10.54
N LYS A 23 15.06 8.96 11.42
CA LYS A 23 14.37 10.24 11.54
C LYS A 23 13.68 10.70 10.25
N LYS A 24 13.28 9.77 9.39
CA LYS A 24 12.44 10.08 8.24
C LYS A 24 10.98 10.19 8.68
N GLU A 25 10.27 11.15 8.13
CA GLU A 25 8.85 11.33 8.39
C GLU A 25 8.05 10.30 7.58
N ILE A 26 7.17 9.57 8.23
CA ILE A 26 6.37 8.51 7.64
C ILE A 26 4.96 9.03 7.38
N TRP A 27 4.49 8.87 6.15
CA TRP A 27 3.13 9.20 5.74
C TRP A 27 2.44 7.97 5.15
N PHE A 28 1.27 7.63 5.68
CA PHE A 28 0.39 6.65 5.06
C PHE A 28 -0.69 7.39 4.29
N VAL A 29 -0.80 7.07 2.99
CA VAL A 29 -1.79 7.66 2.07
C VAL A 29 -2.62 6.52 1.50
N THR A 30 -3.89 6.46 1.86
CA THR A 30 -4.77 5.35 1.48
C THR A 30 -6.05 5.83 0.82
N ASP A 31 -6.41 5.14 -0.26
CA ASP A 31 -7.65 5.35 -1.00
C ASP A 31 -8.63 4.22 -0.68
N ILE A 32 -9.29 4.34 0.46
CA ILE A 32 -10.15 3.30 1.01
C ILE A 32 -11.35 3.91 1.75
N TYR A 33 -12.42 3.15 1.84
CA TYR A 33 -13.67 3.56 2.53
C TYR A 33 -13.65 3.32 4.05
N TYR A 34 -12.57 2.76 4.60
CA TYR A 34 -12.41 2.65 6.05
C TYR A 34 -12.17 4.02 6.68
N THR A 35 -12.65 4.17 7.91
CA THR A 35 -12.37 5.37 8.72
C THR A 35 -10.91 5.40 9.15
N LYS A 36 -10.42 6.60 9.46
CA LYS A 36 -9.07 6.78 10.00
C LYS A 36 -8.79 5.88 11.21
N GLN A 37 -9.74 5.79 12.15
CA GLN A 37 -9.61 4.94 13.34
C GLN A 37 -9.45 3.46 13.01
N GLN A 38 -10.16 2.96 11.98
CA GLN A 38 -10.02 1.59 11.53
C GLN A 38 -8.63 1.34 10.93
N ILE A 39 -8.13 2.26 10.11
CA ILE A 39 -6.78 2.16 9.54
C ILE A 39 -5.72 2.23 10.64
N GLU A 40 -5.84 3.12 11.62
CA GLU A 40 -4.93 3.17 12.77
C GLU A 40 -4.90 1.87 13.56
N THR A 41 -6.07 1.22 13.70
CA THR A 41 -6.17 -0.11 14.34
C THR A 41 -5.46 -1.18 13.52
N MET A 42 -5.60 -1.17 12.19
CA MET A 42 -4.86 -2.08 11.30
C MET A 42 -3.35 -1.86 11.39
N LEU A 43 -2.90 -0.61 11.33
CA LEU A 43 -1.47 -0.27 11.43
C LEU A 43 -0.86 -0.76 12.74
N ARG A 44 -1.54 -0.56 13.86
CA ARG A 44 -1.09 -1.10 15.16
C ARG A 44 -1.03 -2.63 15.16
N LYS A 45 -2.04 -3.29 14.60
CA LYS A 45 -2.09 -4.75 14.53
C LYS A 45 -0.92 -5.33 13.74
N ILE A 46 -0.53 -4.71 12.64
CA ILE A 46 0.61 -5.16 11.83
C ILE A 46 1.97 -4.68 12.36
N GLY A 47 2.02 -4.10 13.56
CA GLY A 47 3.27 -3.76 14.25
C GLY A 47 3.86 -2.39 13.91
N ILE A 48 3.07 -1.47 13.34
CA ILE A 48 3.46 -0.08 13.13
C ILE A 48 3.24 0.69 14.43
N ALA A 49 4.32 0.93 15.16
CA ALA A 49 4.34 1.68 16.44
C ALA A 49 5.22 2.94 16.37
N VAL A 50 5.62 3.35 15.16
CA VAL A 50 6.42 4.56 14.92
C VAL A 50 5.51 5.77 14.72
N PRO A 51 6.00 7.01 14.92
CA PRO A 51 5.26 8.21 14.58
C PRO A 51 4.97 8.29 13.08
N TYR A 52 3.74 8.64 12.70
CA TYR A 52 3.33 8.81 11.31
C TYR A 52 2.23 9.86 11.15
N ARG A 53 2.03 10.31 9.91
CA ARG A 53 0.81 11.00 9.48
C ARG A 53 -0.04 10.05 8.65
N LEU A 54 -1.35 10.16 8.78
CA LEU A 54 -2.30 9.30 8.06
C LEU A 54 -3.29 10.15 7.28
N PHE A 55 -3.35 9.90 5.98
CA PHE A 55 -4.25 10.56 5.03
C PHE A 55 -5.18 9.51 4.41
N VAL A 56 -6.46 9.59 4.75
CA VAL A 56 -7.48 8.64 4.33
C VAL A 56 -8.47 9.34 3.39
N SER A 57 -8.74 8.73 2.25
CA SER A 57 -9.64 9.28 1.23
C SER A 57 -11.04 9.58 1.75
N SER A 58 -11.59 8.68 2.59
CA SER A 58 -12.92 8.84 3.18
C SER A 58 -13.02 10.05 4.12
N ASP A 59 -11.94 10.37 4.85
CA ASP A 59 -11.90 11.51 5.77
C ASP A 59 -11.68 12.85 5.04
N LEU A 60 -10.85 12.82 4.00
CA LEU A 60 -10.42 14.04 3.30
C LEU A 60 -11.30 14.42 2.10
N GLY A 61 -12.16 13.50 1.64
CA GLY A 61 -12.89 13.65 0.40
C GLY A 61 -11.99 13.77 -0.84
N LYS A 62 -10.79 13.21 -0.77
CA LYS A 62 -9.77 13.25 -1.84
C LYS A 62 -9.38 11.84 -2.23
N ARG A 63 -9.07 11.64 -3.53
CA ARG A 63 -8.77 10.31 -4.08
C ARG A 63 -7.46 10.32 -4.86
N LYS A 64 -6.75 9.19 -4.80
CA LYS A 64 -5.51 9.00 -5.56
C LYS A 64 -5.78 8.85 -7.05
N ASP A 65 -6.82 8.07 -7.40
CA ASP A 65 -7.20 7.79 -8.79
C ASP A 65 -7.67 9.01 -9.59
N SER A 66 -8.22 10.03 -8.91
CA SER A 66 -8.58 11.32 -9.51
C SER A 66 -7.48 12.38 -9.44
N GLY A 67 -6.36 12.08 -8.79
CA GLY A 67 -5.25 13.00 -8.57
C GLY A 67 -5.46 14.03 -7.46
N THR A 68 -6.68 14.16 -6.90
CA THR A 68 -6.98 15.17 -5.87
C THR A 68 -6.18 14.93 -4.57
N MET A 69 -5.90 13.68 -4.23
CA MET A 69 -5.02 13.33 -3.12
C MET A 69 -3.58 13.76 -3.41
N TRP A 70 -3.10 13.57 -4.64
CA TRP A 70 -1.72 13.91 -5.01
C TRP A 70 -1.49 15.42 -5.07
N THR A 71 -2.48 16.20 -5.51
CA THR A 71 -2.44 17.67 -5.38
C THR A 71 -2.23 18.06 -3.92
N PHE A 72 -3.02 17.52 -3.02
CA PHE A 72 -2.96 17.83 -1.59
C PHE A 72 -1.61 17.39 -0.97
N ILE A 73 -1.13 16.20 -1.26
CA ILE A 73 0.17 15.71 -0.77
C ILE A 73 1.32 16.58 -1.30
N LYS A 74 1.29 16.95 -2.59
CA LYS A 74 2.29 17.81 -3.20
C LYS A 74 2.36 19.17 -2.50
N GLU A 75 1.23 19.79 -2.23
CA GLU A 75 1.18 21.06 -1.48
C GLU A 75 1.83 20.93 -0.10
N LEU A 76 1.53 19.87 0.64
CA LEU A 76 2.13 19.64 1.96
C LEU A 76 3.65 19.41 1.88
N VAL A 77 4.13 18.69 0.88
CA VAL A 77 5.56 18.44 0.65
C VAL A 77 6.28 19.74 0.32
N GLN A 78 5.70 20.57 -0.55
CA GLN A 78 6.25 21.87 -0.92
C GLN A 78 6.28 22.83 0.27
N GLN A 79 5.21 22.95 1.04
CA GLN A 79 5.16 23.77 2.24
C GLN A 79 6.20 23.35 3.28
N ALA A 80 6.45 22.06 3.42
CA ALA A 80 7.47 21.52 4.31
C ALA A 80 8.90 21.67 3.77
N ASN A 81 9.07 22.05 2.50
CA ASN A 81 10.35 22.08 1.79
C ASN A 81 11.17 20.78 1.95
N LYS A 82 10.49 19.65 1.76
CA LYS A 82 11.07 18.31 1.92
C LYS A 82 11.08 17.55 0.59
N SER A 83 11.99 16.59 0.46
CA SER A 83 11.88 15.54 -0.55
C SER A 83 10.85 14.50 -0.14
N HIS A 84 10.21 13.87 -1.11
CA HIS A 84 9.18 12.87 -0.90
C HIS A 84 9.38 11.72 -1.88
N ILE A 85 9.16 10.49 -1.41
CA ILE A 85 9.07 9.29 -2.24
C ILE A 85 7.81 8.54 -1.80
N HIS A 86 6.91 8.30 -2.74
CA HIS A 86 5.75 7.44 -2.51
C HIS A 86 6.08 5.99 -2.85
N VAL A 87 5.64 5.05 -2.04
CA VAL A 87 5.77 3.61 -2.30
C VAL A 87 4.37 2.99 -2.29
N GLY A 88 3.99 2.32 -3.38
CA GLY A 88 2.67 1.71 -3.48
C GLY A 88 2.60 0.62 -4.55
N ASP A 89 1.53 -0.18 -4.52
CA ASP A 89 1.37 -1.35 -5.38
C ASP A 89 0.32 -1.18 -6.49
N ASN A 90 -0.37 -0.05 -6.53
CA ASN A 90 -1.29 0.24 -7.61
C ASN A 90 -0.59 1.00 -8.74
N VAL A 91 -0.35 0.32 -9.86
CA VAL A 91 0.35 0.88 -11.05
C VAL A 91 -0.25 2.21 -11.49
N ARG A 92 -1.58 2.33 -11.50
CA ARG A 92 -2.25 3.53 -11.96
C ARG A 92 -2.21 4.65 -10.92
N SER A 93 -2.72 4.40 -9.72
CA SER A 93 -2.89 5.45 -8.72
C SER A 93 -1.60 5.80 -8.00
N ASP A 94 -0.74 4.82 -7.69
CA ASP A 94 0.48 5.03 -6.91
C ASP A 94 1.71 5.33 -7.75
N ALA A 95 1.76 4.83 -9.00
CA ALA A 95 2.89 5.10 -9.90
C ALA A 95 2.56 6.14 -10.96
N GLN A 96 1.63 5.87 -11.88
CA GLN A 96 1.35 6.77 -13.01
C GLN A 96 0.83 8.13 -12.54
N ILE A 97 -0.34 8.16 -11.88
CA ILE A 97 -0.96 9.43 -11.47
C ILE A 97 -0.07 10.18 -10.46
N CYS A 98 0.51 9.49 -9.49
CA CYS A 98 1.48 10.10 -8.57
C CYS A 98 2.63 10.78 -9.33
N GLY A 99 3.19 10.11 -10.33
CA GLY A 99 4.24 10.64 -11.21
C GLY A 99 3.79 11.83 -12.05
N ASP A 100 2.56 11.81 -12.58
CA ASP A 100 1.99 12.94 -13.35
C ASP A 100 1.91 14.23 -12.53
N PHE A 101 1.75 14.11 -11.21
CA PHE A 101 1.83 15.25 -10.29
C PHE A 101 3.26 15.65 -9.91
N GLY A 102 4.28 15.00 -10.48
CA GLY A 102 5.70 15.30 -10.23
C GLY A 102 6.20 14.81 -8.87
N LEU A 103 5.53 13.85 -8.25
CA LEU A 103 5.97 13.20 -7.03
C LEU A 103 6.81 11.96 -7.38
N GLN A 104 7.96 11.81 -6.72
CA GLN A 104 8.77 10.60 -6.87
C GLN A 104 8.03 9.39 -6.30
N ASN A 105 8.09 8.28 -6.99
CA ASN A 105 7.45 7.06 -6.55
C ASN A 105 8.28 5.81 -6.84
N VAL A 106 8.01 4.76 -6.08
CA VAL A 106 8.52 3.41 -6.27
C VAL A 106 7.32 2.47 -6.31
N HIS A 107 7.14 1.79 -7.43
CA HIS A 107 6.12 0.75 -7.55
C HIS A 107 6.64 -0.56 -6.97
N ILE A 108 5.84 -1.17 -6.09
CA ILE A 108 6.06 -2.53 -5.56
C ILE A 108 5.01 -3.47 -6.11
N LEU A 109 5.32 -4.76 -6.18
CA LEU A 109 4.38 -5.72 -6.74
C LEU A 109 3.17 -5.94 -5.80
N HIS A 110 1.98 -5.92 -6.39
CA HIS A 110 0.80 -6.48 -5.74
C HIS A 110 0.98 -8.01 -5.57
N PRO A 111 0.44 -8.62 -4.51
CA PRO A 111 0.58 -10.07 -4.28
C PRO A 111 0.22 -10.94 -5.49
N GLU A 112 -0.85 -10.61 -6.20
CA GLU A 112 -1.27 -11.34 -7.42
C GLU A 112 -0.29 -11.20 -8.57
N ASP A 113 0.27 -9.99 -8.76
CA ASP A 113 1.25 -9.75 -9.83
C ASP A 113 2.55 -10.49 -9.54
N LYS A 114 2.98 -10.48 -8.28
CA LYS A 114 4.13 -11.28 -7.84
C LYS A 114 3.89 -12.77 -8.09
N TRP A 115 2.71 -13.27 -7.76
CA TRP A 115 2.30 -14.66 -7.99
C TRP A 115 2.34 -15.05 -9.47
N LYS A 116 1.82 -14.17 -10.33
CA LYS A 116 1.85 -14.36 -11.80
C LYS A 116 3.28 -14.37 -12.32
N LEU A 117 4.12 -13.44 -11.89
CA LEU A 117 5.52 -13.34 -12.32
C LEU A 117 6.36 -14.52 -11.86
N ALA A 118 6.07 -15.11 -10.72
CA ALA A 118 6.71 -16.33 -10.25
C ALA A 118 6.32 -17.60 -11.05
N GLY A 119 5.43 -17.46 -12.04
CA GLY A 119 5.01 -18.57 -12.89
C GLY A 119 3.93 -19.47 -12.27
N PHE A 120 3.39 -19.12 -11.13
CA PHE A 120 2.26 -19.82 -10.52
C PHE A 120 0.97 -19.47 -11.27
N SER A 121 0.46 -20.44 -12.02
CA SER A 121 -0.61 -20.18 -13.00
C SER A 121 -2.03 -20.50 -12.53
N GLN A 122 -2.19 -20.98 -11.31
CA GLN A 122 -3.45 -21.59 -10.86
C GLN A 122 -4.62 -20.62 -10.89
N ILE A 123 -4.45 -19.43 -10.30
CA ILE A 123 -5.51 -18.41 -10.30
C ILE A 123 -5.26 -17.30 -11.34
N ALA A 124 -3.99 -17.13 -11.74
CA ALA A 124 -3.58 -16.06 -12.65
C ALA A 124 -4.17 -16.17 -14.07
N LYS A 125 -4.70 -17.34 -14.44
CA LYS A 125 -5.31 -17.62 -15.77
C LYS A 125 -6.84 -17.53 -15.74
N LEU A 126 -7.43 -17.26 -14.57
CA LEU A 126 -8.88 -17.21 -14.43
C LEU A 126 -9.32 -15.73 -14.43
N ASP A 127 -10.04 -15.33 -15.46
CA ASP A 127 -10.63 -13.99 -15.54
C ASP A 127 -11.67 -13.76 -14.42
N ASN A 128 -12.33 -14.85 -13.98
CA ASN A 128 -13.30 -14.83 -12.89
C ASN A 128 -13.15 -16.11 -12.05
N PRO A 129 -12.28 -16.13 -11.03
CA PRO A 129 -12.11 -17.30 -10.19
C PRO A 129 -13.37 -17.57 -9.36
N SER A 130 -13.72 -18.84 -9.21
CA SER A 130 -14.79 -19.26 -8.32
C SER A 130 -14.46 -18.96 -6.85
N GLU A 131 -15.49 -18.85 -6.02
CA GLU A 131 -15.32 -18.61 -4.58
C GLU A 131 -14.44 -19.68 -3.91
N ASN A 132 -14.57 -20.94 -4.32
CA ASN A 132 -13.72 -22.04 -3.84
C ASN A 132 -12.25 -21.87 -4.23
N GLU A 133 -11.97 -21.36 -5.42
CA GLU A 133 -10.60 -21.08 -5.87
C GLU A 133 -10.01 -19.90 -5.10
N ILE A 134 -10.79 -18.84 -4.85
CA ILE A 134 -10.38 -17.71 -4.02
C ILE A 134 -10.05 -18.18 -2.59
N LEU A 135 -10.92 -18.99 -1.99
CA LEU A 135 -10.69 -19.53 -0.64
C LEU A 135 -9.46 -20.42 -0.57
N LYS A 136 -9.21 -21.21 -1.61
CA LYS A 136 -8.05 -22.11 -1.69
C LYS A 136 -6.73 -21.38 -1.86
N TRP A 137 -6.68 -20.43 -2.80
CA TRP A 137 -5.42 -19.82 -3.24
C TRP A 137 -5.16 -18.44 -2.63
N GLY A 138 -6.20 -17.73 -2.22
CA GLY A 138 -6.09 -16.37 -1.66
C GLY A 138 -5.12 -16.26 -0.48
N PRO A 139 -5.20 -17.15 0.54
CA PRO A 139 -4.25 -17.13 1.66
C PRO A 139 -2.80 -17.36 1.23
N GLN A 140 -2.56 -18.22 0.23
CA GLN A 140 -1.21 -18.52 -0.28
C GLN A 140 -0.64 -17.36 -1.06
N ILE A 141 -1.46 -16.73 -1.91
CA ILE A 141 -1.09 -15.53 -2.66
C ILE A 141 -0.76 -14.39 -1.69
N SER A 142 -1.60 -14.19 -0.66
CA SER A 142 -1.38 -13.17 0.36
C SER A 142 -0.10 -13.44 1.16
N HIS A 143 0.17 -14.69 1.53
CA HIS A 143 1.40 -15.07 2.21
C HIS A 143 2.63 -14.79 1.35
N PHE A 144 2.61 -15.19 0.08
CA PHE A 144 3.68 -14.93 -0.88
C PHE A 144 3.91 -13.43 -1.11
N GLY A 145 2.86 -12.62 -1.02
CA GLY A 145 2.92 -11.17 -1.13
C GLY A 145 3.48 -10.42 0.07
N ARG A 146 3.80 -11.12 1.18
CA ARG A 146 4.40 -10.49 2.39
C ARG A 146 5.79 -9.90 2.12
N TYR A 147 6.48 -10.41 1.11
CA TYR A 147 7.83 -10.01 0.70
C TYR A 147 7.79 -9.42 -0.72
N PRO A 148 7.46 -8.11 -0.87
CA PRO A 148 7.25 -7.54 -2.20
C PRO A 148 8.52 -7.36 -3.03
N PHE A 149 9.69 -7.32 -2.39
CA PHE A 149 10.97 -7.10 -3.08
C PHE A 149 11.76 -8.39 -3.27
N PHE A 150 11.84 -9.23 -2.25
CA PHE A 150 12.62 -10.46 -2.26
C PHE A 150 11.67 -11.65 -2.34
N GLY A 151 11.94 -12.55 -3.24
CA GLY A 151 11.22 -13.82 -3.27
C GLY A 151 11.71 -14.74 -2.15
N GLU A 152 10.84 -15.59 -1.63
CA GLU A 152 11.25 -16.81 -0.95
C GLU A 152 11.58 -17.90 -1.98
#